data_465cb852d70bc041cd7cd534d450114a
#
_entry.id   465cb852d70bc041cd7cd534d450114a
#
_cell.length_a   1.000
_cell.length_b   1.000
_cell.length_c   1.000
_cell.angle_alpha   90.00
_cell.angle_beta   90.00
_cell.angle_gamma   90.00
#
_symmetry.space_group_name_H-M   'P 1'
#
loop_
_entity.id
_entity.type
_entity.pdbx_description
1 polymer ?
#
loop_
_entity_poly.entity_id
_entity_poly.type
_entity_poly.pdbx_seq_one_letter_code
_entity_poly.pdbx_strand_id
1 'polypeptide(L)'
;GGVDILNTEIEKIRAFQDKLPKLQSSFRTIDNQLQKFKNTGKIDELIELATLNPGRFWDFVSEPVELVENKLFSIPNYGSAMSPFFTTLAIWVGSLLSISLLTTKVRGSEFEKCKSYEKYLGKWLLFLTIALVQGMVVSLWDMWLLDAYVADPRAFFAAALWIATVFSMVVYTTVSTFG
;
A
#
# COMPACT_ATOMS: atom_id res chain seq x y z
N GLY A 1 65.96 -8.48 23.85
CA GLY A 1 65.66 -8.37 22.44
C GLY A 1 65.16 -9.66 21.78
N GLY A 2 66.02 -10.72 21.66
CA GLY A 2 65.62 -11.92 20.88
C GLY A 2 64.66 -12.85 21.61
N VAL A 3 64.73 -12.92 22.92
CA VAL A 3 63.91 -13.79 23.77
C VAL A 3 62.43 -13.27 23.82
N ASP A 4 62.22 -11.99 23.78
CA ASP A 4 60.91 -11.37 23.81
C ASP A 4 60.15 -11.62 22.54
N ILE A 5 60.84 -11.59 21.38
CA ILE A 5 60.21 -11.91 20.08
C ILE A 5 59.79 -13.40 20.03
N LEU A 6 60.63 -14.30 20.51
CA LEU A 6 60.31 -15.72 20.60
C LEU A 6 59.11 -16.01 21.50
N ASN A 7 59.00 -15.37 22.64
CA ASN A 7 57.86 -15.50 23.55
C ASN A 7 56.56 -15.00 22.91
N THR A 8 56.61 -13.87 22.21
CA THR A 8 55.44 -13.31 21.50
C THR A 8 54.96 -14.24 20.38
N GLU A 9 55.88 -14.84 19.63
CA GLU A 9 55.52 -15.82 18.61
C GLU A 9 54.94 -17.13 19.19
N ILE A 10 55.51 -17.59 20.32
CA ILE A 10 54.94 -18.74 21.02
C ILE A 10 53.52 -18.49 21.54
N GLU A 11 53.22 -17.30 22.03
CA GLU A 11 51.87 -16.92 22.47
C GLU A 11 50.91 -16.84 21.27
N LYS A 12 51.33 -16.33 20.13
CA LYS A 12 50.53 -16.35 18.89
C LYS A 12 50.20 -17.77 18.43
N ILE A 13 51.20 -18.67 18.49
CA ILE A 13 51.00 -20.10 18.12
C ILE A 13 50.04 -20.77 19.10
N ARG A 14 50.13 -20.54 20.39
CA ARG A 14 49.19 -21.05 21.39
C ARG A 14 47.75 -20.51 21.15
N ALA A 15 47.61 -19.22 20.92
CA ALA A 15 46.33 -18.61 20.62
C ALA A 15 45.70 -19.15 19.32
N PHE A 16 46.55 -19.55 18.35
CA PHE A 16 46.09 -20.23 17.13
C PHE A 16 45.68 -21.69 17.42
N GLN A 17 46.43 -22.41 18.23
CA GLN A 17 46.10 -23.76 18.67
C GLN A 17 44.77 -23.81 19.42
N ASP A 18 44.46 -22.85 20.26
CA ASP A 18 43.18 -22.76 20.99
C ASP A 18 41.99 -22.46 20.08
N LYS A 19 42.22 -21.83 18.90
CA LYS A 19 41.19 -21.59 17.89
C LYS A 19 40.92 -22.77 16.95
N LEU A 20 41.89 -23.69 16.81
CA LEU A 20 41.76 -24.86 15.95
C LEU A 20 40.56 -25.77 16.28
N PRO A 21 40.28 -26.10 17.56
CA PRO A 21 39.12 -26.94 17.86
C PRO A 21 37.79 -26.25 17.58
N LYS A 22 37.71 -24.91 17.70
CA LYS A 22 36.54 -24.14 17.31
C LYS A 22 36.32 -24.14 15.79
N LEU A 23 37.38 -24.02 15.03
CA LEU A 23 37.35 -24.16 13.58
C LEU A 23 36.90 -25.56 13.15
N GLN A 24 37.48 -26.59 13.75
CA GLN A 24 37.07 -27.97 13.49
C GLN A 24 35.60 -28.23 13.81
N SER A 25 35.09 -27.73 14.94
CA SER A 25 33.67 -27.86 15.25
C SER A 25 32.76 -27.12 14.26
N SER A 26 33.18 -25.93 13.80
CA SER A 26 32.46 -25.19 12.78
C SER A 26 32.45 -25.94 11.44
N PHE A 27 33.58 -26.49 11.02
CA PHE A 27 33.66 -27.32 9.81
C PHE A 27 32.78 -28.58 9.91
N ARG A 28 32.77 -29.28 11.05
CA ARG A 28 31.86 -30.42 11.26
C ARG A 28 30.39 -30.02 11.23
N THR A 29 30.06 -28.86 11.74
CA THR A 29 28.68 -28.34 11.68
C THR A 29 28.26 -28.05 10.23
N ILE A 30 29.15 -27.43 9.46
CA ILE A 30 28.92 -27.16 8.03
C ILE A 30 28.80 -28.48 7.25
N ASP A 31 29.69 -29.44 7.51
CA ASP A 31 29.62 -30.74 6.86
C ASP A 31 28.32 -31.49 7.17
N ASN A 32 27.90 -31.48 8.42
CA ASN A 32 26.62 -32.05 8.83
C ASN A 32 25.40 -31.35 8.19
N GLN A 33 25.46 -30.04 8.01
CA GLN A 33 24.43 -29.30 7.31
C GLN A 33 24.42 -29.64 5.81
N LEU A 34 25.58 -29.70 5.18
CA LEU A 34 25.72 -30.12 3.78
C LEU A 34 25.24 -31.56 3.55
N GLN A 35 25.55 -32.48 4.47
CA GLN A 35 25.04 -33.85 4.44
C GLN A 35 23.50 -33.91 4.59
N LYS A 36 22.93 -33.09 5.46
CA LYS A 36 21.48 -32.97 5.57
C LYS A 36 20.84 -32.43 4.30
N PHE A 37 21.45 -31.43 3.65
CA PHE A 37 20.99 -30.91 2.37
C PHE A 37 21.11 -31.96 1.26
N LYS A 38 22.20 -32.72 1.21
CA LYS A 38 22.41 -33.80 0.27
C LYS A 38 21.39 -34.95 0.43
N ASN A 39 21.11 -35.35 1.68
CA ASN A 39 20.14 -36.42 1.96
C ASN A 39 18.67 -35.99 1.75
N THR A 40 18.40 -34.68 1.59
CA THR A 40 17.06 -34.17 1.31
C THR A 40 16.72 -34.22 -0.19
N GLY A 41 17.65 -34.70 -1.04
CA GLY A 41 17.43 -34.83 -2.49
C GLY A 41 17.39 -33.49 -3.28
N LYS A 42 17.36 -32.37 -2.54
CA LYS A 42 17.25 -31.05 -3.19
C LYS A 42 18.48 -30.61 -3.97
N ILE A 43 19.67 -31.13 -3.62
CA ILE A 43 20.91 -30.80 -4.36
C ILE A 43 20.94 -31.56 -5.71
N ASP A 44 20.50 -32.77 -5.72
CA ASP A 44 20.45 -33.57 -6.97
C ASP A 44 19.39 -32.98 -7.92
N GLU A 45 18.25 -32.54 -7.38
CA GLU A 45 17.22 -31.84 -8.14
C GLU A 45 17.72 -30.48 -8.67
N LEU A 46 18.50 -29.73 -7.87
CA LEU A 46 19.12 -28.47 -8.31
C LEU A 46 20.18 -28.66 -9.38
N ILE A 47 20.98 -29.72 -9.27
CA ILE A 47 21.98 -30.06 -10.28
C ILE A 47 21.28 -30.50 -11.59
N GLU A 48 20.23 -31.28 -11.50
CA GLU A 48 19.42 -31.69 -12.64
C GLU A 48 18.75 -30.48 -13.31
N LEU A 49 18.16 -29.57 -12.56
CA LEU A 49 17.59 -28.31 -13.07
C LEU A 49 18.63 -27.41 -13.73
N ALA A 50 19.82 -27.30 -13.14
CA ALA A 50 20.88 -26.46 -13.67
C ALA A 50 21.49 -27.04 -14.99
N THR A 51 21.52 -28.36 -15.12
CA THR A 51 22.12 -29.03 -16.31
C THR A 51 21.12 -29.26 -17.44
N LEU A 52 19.87 -29.59 -17.11
CA LEU A 52 18.84 -29.93 -18.10
C LEU A 52 18.02 -28.74 -18.55
N ASN A 53 17.84 -27.74 -17.70
CA ASN A 53 17.03 -26.55 -17.99
C ASN A 53 17.55 -25.29 -17.30
N PRO A 54 18.58 -24.63 -17.85
CA PRO A 54 19.18 -23.43 -17.28
C PRO A 54 18.15 -22.30 -16.97
N GLY A 55 17.10 -22.16 -17.78
CA GLY A 55 16.04 -21.18 -17.57
C GLY A 55 15.32 -21.39 -16.26
N ARG A 56 14.89 -22.59 -15.94
CA ARG A 56 14.21 -22.93 -14.68
C ARG A 56 15.13 -22.81 -13.47
N PHE A 57 16.42 -23.05 -13.64
CA PHE A 57 17.41 -22.83 -12.58
C PHE A 57 17.54 -21.34 -12.23
N TRP A 58 17.58 -20.48 -13.23
CA TRP A 58 17.60 -19.03 -13.02
C TRP A 58 16.30 -18.50 -12.42
N ASP A 59 15.15 -19.03 -12.81
CA ASP A 59 13.85 -18.70 -12.19
C ASP A 59 13.85 -19.08 -10.71
N PHE A 60 14.34 -20.27 -10.36
CA PHE A 60 14.45 -20.72 -8.96
C PHE A 60 15.44 -19.87 -8.13
N VAL A 61 16.58 -19.47 -8.72
CA VAL A 61 17.58 -18.62 -8.03
C VAL A 61 17.09 -17.17 -7.91
N SER A 62 16.30 -16.70 -8.86
CA SER A 62 15.72 -15.35 -8.84
C SER A 62 14.58 -15.22 -7.86
N GLU A 63 13.85 -16.30 -7.61
CA GLU A 63 12.74 -16.36 -6.64
C GLU A 63 12.95 -17.50 -5.63
N PRO A 64 13.98 -17.41 -4.75
CA PRO A 64 14.33 -18.49 -3.82
C PRO A 64 13.31 -18.66 -2.69
N VAL A 65 12.30 -17.80 -2.63
CA VAL A 65 11.23 -17.82 -1.63
C VAL A 65 9.90 -18.00 -2.36
N GLU A 66 9.27 -19.14 -2.17
CA GLU A 66 7.88 -19.33 -2.56
C GLU A 66 7.02 -18.50 -1.61
N LEU A 67 6.62 -17.32 -2.07
CA LEU A 67 5.76 -16.43 -1.31
C LEU A 67 4.35 -17.04 -1.32
N VAL A 68 4.00 -17.80 -0.28
CA VAL A 68 2.63 -18.25 -0.05
C VAL A 68 1.82 -17.04 0.39
N GLU A 69 1.34 -16.27 -0.59
CA GLU A 69 0.50 -15.11 -0.36
C GLU A 69 -0.90 -15.58 0.06
N ASN A 70 -1.15 -15.60 1.35
CA ASN A 70 -2.48 -15.89 1.89
C ASN A 70 -3.33 -14.62 1.81
N LYS A 71 -3.97 -14.37 0.66
CA LYS A 71 -4.81 -13.19 0.42
C LYS A 71 -6.07 -13.28 1.25
N LEU A 72 -6.10 -12.59 2.39
CA LEU A 72 -7.31 -12.41 3.19
C LEU A 72 -8.38 -11.63 2.41
N PHE A 73 -7.96 -10.66 1.59
CA PHE A 73 -8.81 -9.93 0.66
C PHE A 73 -8.17 -9.99 -0.73
N SER A 74 -8.87 -10.63 -1.66
CA SER A 74 -8.40 -10.73 -3.04
C SER A 74 -8.58 -9.39 -3.75
N ILE A 75 -7.50 -8.64 -3.92
CA ILE A 75 -7.47 -7.44 -4.75
C ILE A 75 -6.79 -7.83 -6.06
N PRO A 76 -7.53 -7.90 -7.18
CA PRO A 76 -7.02 -8.48 -8.43
C PRO A 76 -5.93 -7.63 -9.09
N ASN A 77 -5.95 -6.30 -8.87
CA ASN A 77 -4.98 -5.38 -9.47
C ASN A 77 -4.77 -4.13 -8.60
N TYR A 78 -3.67 -3.42 -8.87
CA TYR A 78 -3.31 -2.19 -8.17
C TYR A 78 -4.36 -1.08 -8.34
N GLY A 79 -5.00 -0.97 -9.50
CA GLY A 79 -6.05 -0.01 -9.77
C GLY A 79 -7.23 -0.17 -8.80
N SER A 80 -7.68 -1.40 -8.58
CA SER A 80 -8.75 -1.71 -7.62
C SER A 80 -8.36 -1.39 -6.17
N ALA A 81 -7.08 -1.59 -5.80
CA ALA A 81 -6.58 -1.23 -4.47
C ALA A 81 -6.61 0.27 -4.23
N MET A 82 -6.30 1.07 -5.24
CA MET A 82 -6.20 2.53 -5.16
C MET A 82 -7.50 3.26 -5.49
N SER A 83 -8.50 2.58 -6.07
CA SER A 83 -9.80 3.19 -6.45
C SER A 83 -10.46 3.95 -5.30
N PRO A 84 -10.60 3.44 -4.05
CA PRO A 84 -11.24 4.18 -2.98
C PRO A 84 -10.52 5.50 -2.64
N PHE A 85 -9.20 5.52 -2.74
CA PHE A 85 -8.40 6.71 -2.50
C PHE A 85 -8.65 7.77 -3.58
N PHE A 86 -8.56 7.38 -4.86
CA PHE A 86 -8.77 8.32 -5.97
C PHE A 86 -10.21 8.80 -6.07
N THR A 87 -11.20 7.94 -5.80
CA THR A 87 -12.63 8.31 -5.72
C THR A 87 -12.84 9.38 -4.66
N THR A 88 -12.32 9.16 -3.45
CA THR A 88 -12.42 10.13 -2.35
C THR A 88 -11.75 11.45 -2.69
N LEU A 89 -10.55 11.41 -3.29
CA LEU A 89 -9.80 12.58 -3.72
C LEU A 89 -10.56 13.37 -4.80
N ALA A 90 -11.12 12.69 -5.80
CA ALA A 90 -11.90 13.31 -6.87
C ALA A 90 -13.14 14.05 -6.34
N ILE A 91 -13.87 13.42 -5.41
CA ILE A 91 -15.04 14.04 -4.75
C ILE A 91 -14.63 15.26 -3.94
N TRP A 92 -13.52 15.19 -3.21
CA TRP A 92 -13.00 16.31 -2.42
C TRP A 92 -12.59 17.50 -3.32
N VAL A 93 -11.77 17.25 -4.33
CA VAL A 93 -11.34 18.30 -5.29
C VAL A 93 -12.55 18.93 -6.01
N GLY A 94 -13.51 18.11 -6.42
CA GLY A 94 -14.71 18.61 -7.04
C GLY A 94 -15.58 19.45 -6.11
N SER A 95 -15.64 19.16 -4.83
CA SER A 95 -16.31 19.99 -3.83
C SER A 95 -15.62 21.36 -3.70
N LEU A 96 -14.27 21.40 -3.73
CA LEU A 96 -13.49 22.65 -3.72
C LEU A 96 -13.72 23.47 -4.99
N LEU A 97 -13.74 22.82 -6.16
CA LEU A 97 -14.03 23.50 -7.43
C LEU A 97 -15.44 24.07 -7.46
N SER A 98 -16.43 23.32 -6.98
CA SER A 98 -17.82 23.78 -6.91
C SER A 98 -17.97 25.06 -6.12
N ILE A 99 -17.28 25.19 -4.99
CA ILE A 99 -17.37 26.38 -4.16
C ILE A 99 -16.59 27.56 -4.75
N SER A 100 -15.55 27.30 -5.54
CA SER A 100 -14.79 28.32 -6.25
C SER A 100 -15.59 28.92 -7.41
N LEU A 101 -16.41 28.11 -8.05
CA LEU A 101 -17.22 28.50 -9.23
C LEU A 101 -18.56 29.13 -8.82
N LEU A 102 -19.13 28.71 -7.71
CA LEU A 102 -20.45 29.13 -7.26
C LEU A 102 -20.34 30.10 -6.09
N THR A 103 -21.16 31.15 -6.14
CA THR A 103 -21.22 32.14 -5.05
C THR A 103 -21.93 31.57 -3.82
N THR A 104 -21.28 31.61 -2.67
CA THR A 104 -21.88 31.20 -1.38
C THR A 104 -22.89 32.22 -0.84
N LYS A 105 -22.75 33.50 -1.25
CA LYS A 105 -23.60 34.59 -0.76
C LYS A 105 -24.95 34.60 -1.49
N VAL A 106 -26.03 34.67 -0.73
CA VAL A 106 -27.39 34.85 -1.24
C VAL A 106 -27.62 36.34 -1.51
N ARG A 107 -27.88 36.71 -2.77
CA ARG A 107 -28.23 38.09 -3.15
C ARG A 107 -29.68 38.11 -3.64
N GLY A 108 -30.39 39.16 -3.24
CA GLY A 108 -31.75 39.45 -3.68
C GLY A 108 -32.62 39.97 -2.53
N SER A 109 -33.38 41.01 -2.81
CA SER A 109 -34.30 41.65 -1.81
C SER A 109 -35.39 40.69 -1.33
N GLU A 110 -35.76 39.71 -2.13
CA GLU A 110 -36.77 38.72 -1.75
C GLU A 110 -36.33 37.81 -0.60
N PHE A 111 -35.04 37.62 -0.42
CA PHE A 111 -34.48 36.78 0.64
C PHE A 111 -34.21 37.53 1.96
N GLU A 112 -34.41 38.83 2.01
CA GLU A 112 -34.18 39.61 3.23
C GLU A 112 -35.07 39.18 4.42
N LYS A 113 -36.27 38.68 4.12
CA LYS A 113 -37.24 38.19 5.12
C LYS A 113 -36.94 36.77 5.60
N CYS A 114 -36.05 36.03 4.95
CA CYS A 114 -35.71 34.65 5.32
C CYS A 114 -34.75 34.64 6.51
N LYS A 115 -34.91 33.67 7.42
CA LYS A 115 -34.00 33.46 8.52
C LYS A 115 -32.62 33.00 8.03
N SER A 116 -31.58 33.34 8.77
CA SER A 116 -30.19 33.05 8.38
C SER A 116 -29.92 31.56 8.09
N TYR A 117 -30.53 30.66 8.86
CA TYR A 117 -30.38 29.22 8.68
C TYR A 117 -31.08 28.71 7.38
N GLU A 118 -32.20 29.35 6.99
CA GLU A 118 -32.93 29.02 5.74
C GLU A 118 -32.09 29.36 4.51
N LYS A 119 -31.42 30.51 4.54
CA LYS A 119 -30.48 30.96 3.51
C LYS A 119 -29.28 30.01 3.41
N TYR A 120 -28.75 29.63 4.57
CA TYR A 120 -27.61 28.70 4.66
C TYR A 120 -27.97 27.32 4.09
N LEU A 121 -29.06 26.72 4.59
CA LEU A 121 -29.49 25.39 4.15
C LEU A 121 -29.92 25.38 2.68
N GLY A 122 -30.65 26.40 2.21
CA GLY A 122 -31.03 26.48 0.81
C GLY A 122 -29.86 26.53 -0.15
N LYS A 123 -28.82 27.28 0.20
CA LYS A 123 -27.58 27.31 -0.60
C LYS A 123 -26.79 26.00 -0.47
N TRP A 124 -26.66 25.47 0.73
CA TRP A 124 -25.97 24.21 0.95
C TRP A 124 -26.62 23.07 0.16
N LEU A 125 -27.96 23.00 0.08
CA LEU A 125 -28.65 22.00 -0.74
C LEU A 125 -28.27 22.05 -2.21
N LEU A 126 -28.01 23.23 -2.74
CA LEU A 126 -27.49 23.36 -4.12
C LEU A 126 -26.11 22.70 -4.26
N PHE A 127 -25.20 23.01 -3.35
CA PHE A 127 -23.87 22.38 -3.33
C PHE A 127 -23.94 20.87 -3.12
N LEU A 128 -24.81 20.42 -2.21
CA LEU A 128 -25.06 19.02 -1.95
C LEU A 128 -25.55 18.29 -3.21
N THR A 129 -26.50 18.86 -3.94
CA THR A 129 -27.00 18.26 -5.17
C THR A 129 -25.88 18.05 -6.19
N ILE A 130 -25.05 19.07 -6.39
CA ILE A 130 -23.88 18.98 -7.29
C ILE A 130 -22.90 17.92 -6.81
N ALA A 131 -22.59 17.88 -5.52
CA ALA A 131 -21.69 16.90 -4.93
C ALA A 131 -22.22 15.47 -5.05
N LEU A 132 -23.51 15.25 -4.86
CA LEU A 132 -24.13 13.94 -5.04
C LEU A 132 -24.08 13.47 -6.50
N VAL A 133 -24.40 14.35 -7.45
CA VAL A 133 -24.28 14.03 -8.89
C VAL A 133 -22.83 13.69 -9.22
N GLN A 134 -21.88 14.48 -8.73
CA GLN A 134 -20.46 14.21 -8.92
C GLN A 134 -20.05 12.87 -8.32
N GLY A 135 -20.45 12.56 -7.07
CA GLY A 135 -20.17 11.28 -6.42
C GLY A 135 -20.73 10.09 -7.20
N MET A 136 -21.95 10.22 -7.76
CA MET A 136 -22.51 9.19 -8.64
C MET A 136 -21.68 9.02 -9.92
N VAL A 137 -21.34 10.10 -10.60
CA VAL A 137 -20.58 10.04 -11.85
C VAL A 137 -19.21 9.41 -11.63
N VAL A 138 -18.48 9.82 -10.59
CA VAL A 138 -17.16 9.27 -10.27
C VAL A 138 -17.27 7.76 -9.95
N SER A 139 -18.23 7.36 -9.11
CA SER A 139 -18.40 5.95 -8.74
C SER A 139 -18.78 5.07 -9.94
N LEU A 140 -19.64 5.56 -10.84
CA LEU A 140 -19.96 4.85 -12.08
C LEU A 140 -18.75 4.73 -12.99
N TRP A 141 -17.94 5.78 -13.08
CA TRP A 141 -16.74 5.82 -13.90
C TRP A 141 -15.68 4.82 -13.40
N ASP A 142 -15.49 4.75 -12.09
CA ASP A 142 -14.59 3.78 -11.46
C ASP A 142 -14.98 2.33 -11.78
N MET A 143 -16.28 2.03 -11.75
CA MET A 143 -16.76 0.67 -12.00
C MET A 143 -16.82 0.31 -13.48
N TRP A 144 -17.21 1.25 -14.34
CA TRP A 144 -17.48 0.96 -15.74
C TRP A 144 -16.30 1.24 -16.67
N LEU A 145 -15.54 2.30 -16.42
CA LEU A 145 -14.41 2.68 -17.27
C LEU A 145 -13.07 2.12 -16.77
N LEU A 146 -12.86 2.16 -15.45
CA LEU A 146 -11.63 1.68 -14.84
C LEU A 146 -11.65 0.18 -14.50
N ASP A 147 -12.81 -0.46 -14.68
CA ASP A 147 -13.02 -1.88 -14.35
C ASP A 147 -12.47 -2.25 -12.95
N ALA A 148 -12.67 -1.31 -12.01
CA ALA A 148 -12.21 -1.49 -10.64
C ALA A 148 -13.04 -2.59 -9.96
N TYR A 149 -12.35 -3.58 -9.39
CA TYR A 149 -13.02 -4.63 -8.65
C TYR A 149 -13.66 -4.08 -7.38
N VAL A 150 -14.98 -4.13 -7.31
CA VAL A 150 -15.78 -3.73 -6.15
C VAL A 150 -16.59 -4.92 -5.66
N ALA A 151 -16.29 -5.37 -4.44
CA ALA A 151 -16.95 -6.56 -3.85
C ALA A 151 -18.46 -6.33 -3.62
N ASP A 152 -18.85 -5.14 -3.17
CA ASP A 152 -20.24 -4.73 -2.99
C ASP A 152 -20.47 -3.35 -3.63
N PRO A 153 -21.03 -3.30 -4.85
CA PRO A 153 -21.32 -2.06 -5.55
C PRO A 153 -22.25 -1.12 -4.78
N ARG A 154 -23.22 -1.65 -4.05
CA ARG A 154 -24.17 -0.83 -3.29
C ARG A 154 -23.51 -0.12 -2.13
N ALA A 155 -22.65 -0.84 -1.39
CA ALA A 155 -21.87 -0.25 -0.31
C ALA A 155 -20.89 0.80 -0.84
N PHE A 156 -20.27 0.56 -1.99
CA PHE A 156 -19.36 1.52 -2.63
C PHE A 156 -20.07 2.82 -3.03
N PHE A 157 -21.23 2.74 -3.68
CA PHE A 157 -22.04 3.90 -4.01
C PHE A 157 -22.52 4.64 -2.76
N ALA A 158 -23.00 3.92 -1.76
CA ALA A 158 -23.46 4.53 -0.50
C ALA A 158 -22.31 5.29 0.19
N ALA A 159 -21.11 4.71 0.22
CA ALA A 159 -19.93 5.34 0.78
C ALA A 159 -19.54 6.60 0.00
N ALA A 160 -19.53 6.56 -1.33
CA ALA A 160 -19.20 7.71 -2.16
C ALA A 160 -20.19 8.87 -1.97
N LEU A 161 -21.49 8.58 -1.91
CA LEU A 161 -22.52 9.60 -1.65
C LEU A 161 -22.42 10.19 -0.23
N TRP A 162 -22.08 9.34 0.76
CA TRP A 162 -21.83 9.81 2.11
C TRP A 162 -20.61 10.74 2.19
N ILE A 163 -19.51 10.36 1.55
CA ILE A 163 -18.28 11.15 1.43
C ILE A 163 -18.58 12.49 0.75
N ALA A 164 -19.34 12.48 -0.37
CA ALA A 164 -19.75 13.68 -1.08
C ALA A 164 -20.56 14.62 -0.18
N THR A 165 -21.47 14.09 0.62
CA THR A 165 -22.28 14.87 1.58
C THR A 165 -21.40 15.53 2.63
N VAL A 166 -20.47 14.78 3.24
CA VAL A 166 -19.56 15.27 4.27
C VAL A 166 -18.64 16.38 3.71
N PHE A 167 -18.00 16.13 2.56
CA PHE A 167 -17.11 17.12 1.95
C PHE A 167 -17.86 18.40 1.52
N SER A 168 -19.04 18.25 0.90
CA SER A 168 -19.89 19.39 0.56
C SER A 168 -20.21 20.22 1.81
N MET A 169 -20.56 19.60 2.91
CA MET A 169 -20.88 20.30 4.16
C MET A 169 -19.65 21.00 4.74
N VAL A 170 -18.51 20.32 4.85
CA VAL A 170 -17.28 20.88 5.41
C VAL A 170 -16.79 22.07 4.59
N VAL A 171 -16.67 21.90 3.27
CA VAL A 171 -16.16 22.94 2.37
C VAL A 171 -17.10 24.14 2.35
N TYR A 172 -18.41 23.91 2.23
CA TYR A 172 -19.41 24.99 2.22
C TYR A 172 -19.42 25.76 3.54
N THR A 173 -19.41 25.04 4.68
CA THR A 173 -19.42 25.68 6.02
C THR A 173 -18.17 26.54 6.23
N THR A 174 -17.00 26.00 5.85
CA THR A 174 -15.73 26.73 6.00
C THR A 174 -15.72 28.00 5.18
N VAL A 175 -16.10 27.96 3.92
CA VAL A 175 -16.10 29.15 3.07
C VAL A 175 -17.23 30.09 3.41
N SER A 176 -18.40 29.60 3.84
CA SER A 176 -19.51 30.45 4.28
C SER A 176 -19.20 31.22 5.57
N THR A 177 -18.31 30.67 6.41
CA THR A 177 -17.95 31.28 7.72
C THR A 177 -16.75 32.22 7.59
N PHE A 178 -15.75 31.86 6.78
CA PHE A 178 -14.47 32.59 6.68
C PHE A 178 -14.28 33.35 5.37
N GLY A 179 -15.10 33.12 4.35
CA GLY A 179 -15.09 33.79 3.02
C GLY A 179 -16.18 34.83 2.93
#